data_ffc554a92a110aec14b44c727991e59c
#
_entry.id   ffc554a92a110aec14b44c727991e59c
#
_cell.length_a   1.000
_cell.length_b   1.000
_cell.length_c   1.000
_cell.angle_alpha   90.00
_cell.angle_beta   90.00
_cell.angle_gamma   90.00
#
_symmetry.space_group_name_H-M   'P 1'
#
loop_
_entity.id
_entity.type
_entity.pdbx_description
1 polymer ?
#
loop_
_entity_poly.entity_id
_entity_poly.type
_entity_poly.pdbx_seq_one_letter_code
_entity_poly.pdbx_strand_id
1 'polypeptide(L)'
;SWASIDYFGRWKALHYYEKRFFAPVLISCHEEGILSQNTNVNAEPFGLKKSAHLNVSNETMQKFRGKAKWSLRRPDASVIEEGSFDVTVPALSAVWLPEQDFSNYGTYDTYYSYQLLDEAGNVVGEGSVLFCAPKHFRFADPELNAFVKDDDIIVTAKGYARSVEIQAGADVVLSDNYFDMDGGVKAVKILRGSVDNVSVRSVWDIR
;
A
#
# COMPACT_ATOMS: atom_id res chain seq x y z
N SER A 1 -11.83 13.79 15.18
CA SER A 1 -11.37 15.02 14.55
C SER A 1 -10.69 14.72 13.22
N TRP A 2 -10.63 15.70 12.35
CA TRP A 2 -9.99 15.62 11.02
C TRP A 2 -8.45 15.71 11.07
N ALA A 3 -7.86 16.00 12.24
CA ALA A 3 -6.41 16.08 12.38
C ALA A 3 -5.76 14.71 12.21
N SER A 4 -4.60 14.66 11.53
CA SER A 4 -3.80 13.44 11.37
C SER A 4 -3.00 13.08 12.63
N ILE A 5 -2.77 14.05 13.51
CA ILE A 5 -2.13 13.89 14.81
C ILE A 5 -3.16 14.27 15.88
N ASP A 6 -3.24 13.52 16.97
CA ASP A 6 -4.16 13.81 18.07
C ASP A 6 -3.60 14.88 19.02
N TYR A 7 -4.39 15.27 20.03
CA TYR A 7 -4.01 16.27 21.05
C TYR A 7 -2.73 15.90 21.84
N PHE A 8 -2.46 14.61 22.01
CA PHE A 8 -1.29 14.08 22.72
C PHE A 8 -0.05 13.91 21.85
N GLY A 9 -0.11 14.28 20.55
CA GLY A 9 0.97 14.10 19.59
C GLY A 9 1.08 12.67 19.05
N ARG A 10 0.03 11.86 19.14
CA ARG A 10 -0.02 10.49 18.60
C ARG A 10 -0.40 10.52 17.14
N TRP A 11 0.30 9.75 16.34
CA TRP A 11 0.04 9.65 14.93
C TRP A 11 -1.14 8.71 14.66
N LYS A 12 -2.12 9.18 13.92
CA LYS A 12 -3.25 8.39 13.44
C LYS A 12 -2.91 7.72 12.10
N ALA A 13 -3.75 6.81 11.66
CA ALA A 13 -3.63 6.17 10.35
C ALA A 13 -3.42 7.19 9.22
N LEU A 14 -4.21 8.28 9.20
CA LEU A 14 -4.09 9.34 8.21
C LEU A 14 -2.67 9.91 8.11
N HIS A 15 -1.95 10.08 9.23
CA HIS A 15 -0.61 10.65 9.23
C HIS A 15 0.42 9.76 8.50
N TYR A 16 0.29 8.43 8.63
CA TYR A 16 1.13 7.48 7.88
C TYR A 16 0.79 7.49 6.38
N TYR A 17 -0.49 7.65 6.03
CA TYR A 17 -0.89 7.81 4.64
C TYR A 17 -0.41 9.15 4.06
N GLU A 18 -0.52 10.26 4.81
CA GLU A 18 0.00 11.58 4.41
C GLU A 18 1.50 11.51 4.07
N LYS A 19 2.29 10.83 4.88
CA LYS A 19 3.71 10.62 4.60
C LYS A 19 3.96 10.00 3.22
N ARG A 20 3.08 9.10 2.77
CA ARG A 20 3.21 8.44 1.47
C ARG A 20 2.74 9.33 0.33
N PHE A 21 1.55 9.91 0.42
CA PHE A 21 1.00 10.68 -0.71
C PHE A 21 1.53 12.12 -0.80
N PHE A 22 2.25 12.61 0.21
CA PHE A 22 3.06 13.84 0.13
C PHE A 22 4.55 13.58 -0.13
N ALA A 23 4.92 12.36 -0.52
CA ALA A 23 6.31 12.08 -0.89
C ALA A 23 6.72 12.90 -2.13
N PRO A 24 7.94 13.48 -2.14
CA PRO A 24 8.41 14.31 -3.26
C PRO A 24 8.44 13.61 -4.62
N VAL A 25 8.58 12.29 -4.61
CA VAL A 25 8.38 11.42 -5.77
C VAL A 25 7.32 10.41 -5.39
N LEU A 26 6.21 10.40 -6.12
CA LEU A 26 5.05 9.57 -5.82
C LEU A 26 4.69 8.70 -7.02
N ILE A 27 4.43 7.43 -6.76
CA ILE A 27 3.70 6.56 -7.69
C ILE A 27 2.28 6.35 -7.20
N SER A 28 1.30 6.47 -8.08
CA SER A 28 -0.11 6.21 -7.79
C SER A 28 -0.75 5.44 -8.93
N CYS A 29 -1.87 4.80 -8.67
CA CYS A 29 -2.65 4.10 -9.67
C CYS A 29 -4.02 4.77 -9.80
N HIS A 30 -4.41 5.12 -11.02
CA HIS A 30 -5.77 5.56 -11.31
C HIS A 30 -6.69 4.32 -11.31
N GLU A 31 -7.77 4.43 -10.57
CA GLU A 31 -8.85 3.44 -10.51
C GLU A 31 -10.09 4.00 -11.20
N GLU A 32 -10.58 3.32 -12.22
CA GLU A 32 -11.83 3.73 -12.87
C GLU A 32 -13.03 3.29 -12.05
N GLY A 33 -14.00 4.18 -11.81
CA GLY A 33 -15.17 3.90 -10.99
C GLY A 33 -14.89 4.00 -9.49
N ILE A 34 -14.57 5.19 -9.03
CA ILE A 34 -14.10 5.51 -7.67
C ILE A 34 -14.97 4.89 -6.58
N LEU A 35 -14.42 3.91 -5.86
CA LEU A 35 -15.08 3.22 -4.74
C LEU A 35 -15.51 4.17 -3.62
N SER A 36 -14.72 5.21 -3.36
CA SER A 36 -14.99 6.21 -2.31
C SER A 36 -16.21 7.10 -2.60
N GLN A 37 -16.70 7.14 -3.83
CA GLN A 37 -17.88 7.93 -4.22
C GLN A 37 -19.20 7.17 -4.09
N ASN A 38 -19.15 5.87 -3.81
CA ASN A 38 -20.39 5.13 -3.56
C ASN A 38 -20.87 5.38 -2.13
N THR A 39 -21.94 6.15 -1.98
CA THR A 39 -22.54 6.50 -0.69
C THR A 39 -23.47 5.41 -0.15
N ASN A 40 -23.83 4.41 -0.96
CA ASN A 40 -24.69 3.31 -0.52
C ASN A 40 -23.86 2.21 0.13
N VAL A 41 -23.80 2.21 1.45
CA VAL A 41 -23.06 1.21 2.24
C VAL A 41 -23.64 -0.22 2.12
N ASN A 42 -24.87 -0.35 1.65
CA ASN A 42 -25.57 -1.62 1.43
C ASN A 42 -25.65 -1.99 -0.06
N ALA A 43 -24.85 -1.31 -0.92
CA ALA A 43 -24.85 -1.64 -2.33
C ALA A 43 -24.46 -3.10 -2.55
N GLU A 44 -25.13 -3.72 -3.52
CA GLU A 44 -24.74 -5.02 -4.03
C GLU A 44 -23.29 -5.01 -4.51
N PRO A 45 -22.60 -6.15 -4.52
CA PRO A 45 -21.24 -6.23 -5.04
C PRO A 45 -21.15 -5.64 -6.45
N PHE A 46 -20.21 -4.73 -6.64
CA PHE A 46 -19.89 -4.20 -7.95
C PHE A 46 -18.36 -4.20 -8.13
N GLY A 47 -17.94 -4.41 -9.37
CA GLY A 47 -16.53 -4.36 -9.75
C GLY A 47 -16.20 -3.01 -10.38
N LEU A 48 -14.94 -2.64 -10.26
CA LEU A 48 -14.35 -1.58 -11.08
C LEU A 48 -13.95 -2.14 -12.44
N LYS A 49 -13.71 -1.27 -13.42
CA LYS A 49 -12.96 -1.67 -14.61
C LYS A 49 -11.63 -2.24 -14.15
N LYS A 50 -11.33 -3.47 -14.54
CA LYS A 50 -10.09 -4.13 -14.17
C LYS A 50 -8.93 -3.65 -15.04
N SER A 51 -8.57 -2.38 -14.85
CA SER A 51 -7.41 -1.77 -15.49
C SER A 51 -6.56 -1.07 -14.43
N ALA A 52 -5.27 -0.95 -14.69
CA ALA A 52 -4.33 -0.22 -13.87
C ALA A 52 -3.60 0.81 -14.75
N HIS A 53 -3.66 2.07 -14.35
CA HIS A 53 -2.99 3.15 -15.04
C HIS A 53 -2.11 3.89 -14.03
N LEU A 54 -0.82 3.59 -14.04
CA LEU A 54 0.14 4.16 -13.10
C LEU A 54 0.53 5.58 -13.51
N ASN A 55 0.59 6.47 -12.54
CA ASN A 55 1.16 7.80 -12.66
C ASN A 55 2.37 7.93 -11.74
N VAL A 56 3.43 8.56 -12.23
CA VAL A 56 4.60 8.94 -11.42
C VAL A 56 4.74 10.44 -11.47
N SER A 57 4.63 11.09 -10.31
CA SER A 57 4.84 12.52 -10.13
C SER A 57 6.17 12.79 -9.44
N ASN A 58 6.82 13.89 -9.81
CA ASN A 58 8.10 14.34 -9.29
C ASN A 58 7.99 15.82 -8.94
N GLU A 59 7.93 16.14 -7.67
CA GLU A 59 7.88 17.51 -7.14
C GLU A 59 9.27 18.05 -6.79
N THR A 60 10.33 17.31 -7.13
CA THR A 60 11.71 17.76 -6.91
C THR A 60 12.19 18.66 -8.04
N MET A 61 13.24 19.43 -7.77
CA MET A 61 13.91 20.27 -8.77
C MET A 61 14.84 19.51 -9.71
N GLN A 62 14.94 18.19 -9.55
CA GLN A 62 15.79 17.34 -10.37
C GLN A 62 14.97 16.29 -11.11
N LYS A 63 15.49 15.86 -12.26
CA LYS A 63 14.88 14.75 -12.99
C LYS A 63 14.97 13.46 -12.16
N PHE A 64 13.85 12.78 -12.00
CA PHE A 64 13.81 11.44 -11.44
C PHE A 64 14.00 10.39 -12.53
N ARG A 65 14.78 9.35 -12.22
CA ARG A 65 14.90 8.13 -13.03
C ARG A 65 14.75 6.92 -12.15
N GLY A 66 14.15 5.87 -12.69
CA GLY A 66 13.91 4.66 -11.95
C GLY A 66 13.13 3.62 -12.75
N LYS A 67 12.53 2.70 -12.03
CA LYS A 67 11.75 1.62 -12.61
C LYS A 67 10.46 1.41 -11.82
N ALA A 68 9.33 1.42 -12.50
CA ALA A 68 8.05 0.99 -11.94
C ALA A 68 7.87 -0.50 -12.19
N LYS A 69 7.85 -1.30 -11.14
CA LYS A 69 7.49 -2.73 -11.18
C LYS A 69 6.03 -2.90 -10.83
N TRP A 70 5.41 -3.91 -11.42
CA TRP A 70 4.03 -4.26 -11.11
C TRP A 70 3.81 -5.77 -11.19
N SER A 71 2.78 -6.23 -10.50
CA SER A 71 2.32 -7.61 -10.59
C SER A 71 0.83 -7.73 -10.33
N LEU A 72 0.16 -8.59 -11.07
CA LEU A 72 -1.18 -9.08 -10.76
C LEU A 72 -1.02 -10.34 -9.91
N ARG A 73 -1.71 -10.42 -8.79
CA ARG A 73 -1.53 -11.46 -7.79
C ARG A 73 -2.85 -12.04 -7.30
N ARG A 74 -2.78 -13.24 -6.72
CA ARG A 74 -3.85 -13.86 -5.92
C ARG A 74 -3.76 -13.48 -4.45
N PRO A 75 -4.82 -13.72 -3.65
CA PRO A 75 -4.82 -13.40 -2.21
C PRO A 75 -3.70 -14.08 -1.40
N ASP A 76 -3.18 -15.21 -1.85
CA ASP A 76 -2.02 -15.89 -1.27
C ASP A 76 -0.67 -15.27 -1.68
N ALA A 77 -0.71 -14.10 -2.32
CA ALA A 77 0.41 -13.36 -2.88
C ALA A 77 1.12 -14.05 -4.06
N SER A 78 0.63 -15.18 -4.58
CA SER A 78 1.18 -15.80 -5.78
C SER A 78 1.00 -14.91 -7.00
N VAL A 79 2.06 -14.77 -7.80
CA VAL A 79 2.08 -13.94 -9.00
C VAL A 79 1.35 -14.65 -10.13
N ILE A 80 0.45 -13.95 -10.81
CA ILE A 80 -0.24 -14.37 -12.03
C ILE A 80 0.50 -13.83 -13.24
N GLU A 81 0.79 -12.53 -13.19
CA GLU A 81 1.45 -11.78 -14.25
C GLU A 81 2.28 -10.66 -13.63
N GLU A 82 3.42 -10.32 -14.21
CA GLU A 82 4.27 -9.24 -13.74
C GLU A 82 4.99 -8.53 -14.88
N GLY A 83 5.45 -7.32 -14.62
CA GLY A 83 6.22 -6.56 -15.58
C GLY A 83 6.84 -5.31 -14.96
N SER A 84 7.47 -4.52 -15.83
CA SER A 84 8.06 -3.27 -15.40
C SER A 84 8.14 -2.24 -16.52
N PHE A 85 8.20 -0.97 -16.14
CA PHE A 85 8.43 0.16 -17.02
C PHE A 85 9.66 0.94 -16.55
N ASP A 86 10.54 1.32 -17.46
CA ASP A 86 11.56 2.32 -17.17
C ASP A 86 10.90 3.69 -17.07
N VAL A 87 11.23 4.43 -16.03
CA VAL A 87 10.58 5.70 -15.69
C VAL A 87 11.58 6.84 -15.74
N THR A 88 11.23 7.90 -16.44
CA THR A 88 11.95 9.17 -16.41
C THR A 88 10.94 10.30 -16.29
N VAL A 89 11.00 11.05 -15.18
CA VAL A 89 10.11 12.17 -14.91
C VAL A 89 10.92 13.45 -14.79
N PRO A 90 10.67 14.47 -15.61
CA PRO A 90 11.34 15.78 -15.46
C PRO A 90 11.06 16.39 -14.08
N ALA A 91 11.86 17.40 -13.71
CA ALA A 91 11.61 18.21 -12.52
C ALA A 91 10.20 18.82 -12.58
N LEU A 92 9.50 18.88 -11.43
CA LEU A 92 8.19 19.49 -11.26
C LEU A 92 7.16 19.03 -12.31
N SER A 93 7.12 17.72 -12.57
CA SER A 93 6.32 17.13 -13.63
C SER A 93 5.74 15.77 -13.23
N ALA A 94 4.87 15.23 -14.07
CA ALA A 94 4.32 13.88 -13.91
C ALA A 94 4.23 13.17 -15.26
N VAL A 95 4.28 11.84 -15.24
CA VAL A 95 4.13 11.00 -16.42
C VAL A 95 3.12 9.87 -16.13
N TRP A 96 2.30 9.56 -17.13
CA TRP A 96 1.46 8.38 -17.14
C TRP A 96 2.21 7.24 -17.83
N LEU A 97 2.19 6.06 -17.21
CA LEU A 97 2.72 4.84 -17.80
C LEU A 97 1.62 4.16 -18.64
N PRO A 98 1.95 3.21 -19.51
CA PRO A 98 0.93 2.51 -20.30
C PRO A 98 -0.14 1.87 -19.42
N GLU A 99 -1.41 2.09 -19.78
CA GLU A 99 -2.55 1.44 -19.13
C GLU A 99 -2.49 -0.08 -19.39
N GLN A 100 -2.86 -0.86 -18.35
CA GLN A 100 -2.89 -2.31 -18.40
C GLN A 100 -4.31 -2.79 -18.18
N ASP A 101 -4.77 -3.72 -19.03
CA ASP A 101 -6.11 -4.31 -18.95
C ASP A 101 -6.04 -5.74 -18.39
N PHE A 102 -6.76 -5.95 -17.30
CA PHE A 102 -6.89 -7.23 -16.60
C PHE A 102 -8.32 -7.79 -16.67
N SER A 103 -9.12 -7.40 -17.64
CA SER A 103 -10.54 -7.78 -17.80
C SER A 103 -10.77 -9.30 -17.79
N ASN A 104 -9.77 -10.07 -18.20
CA ASN A 104 -9.83 -11.55 -18.27
C ASN A 104 -9.62 -12.25 -16.91
N TYR A 105 -9.28 -11.53 -15.86
CA TYR A 105 -9.00 -12.10 -14.53
C TYR A 105 -10.17 -11.93 -13.56
N GLY A 106 -10.11 -12.60 -12.42
CA GLY A 106 -11.12 -12.50 -11.37
C GLY A 106 -11.22 -11.12 -10.75
N THR A 107 -12.43 -10.68 -10.40
CA THR A 107 -12.67 -9.37 -9.77
C THR A 107 -12.44 -9.41 -8.27
N TYR A 108 -12.78 -10.53 -7.64
CA TYR A 108 -12.85 -10.63 -6.17
C TYR A 108 -11.67 -11.43 -5.57
N ASP A 109 -10.78 -11.93 -6.40
CA ASP A 109 -9.70 -12.85 -6.04
C ASP A 109 -8.38 -12.55 -6.77
N THR A 110 -8.26 -11.35 -7.32
CA THR A 110 -7.00 -10.81 -7.84
C THR A 110 -6.80 -9.36 -7.42
N TYR A 111 -5.57 -8.97 -7.19
CA TYR A 111 -5.20 -7.60 -6.89
C TYR A 111 -3.95 -7.21 -7.68
N TYR A 112 -3.81 -5.92 -7.92
CA TYR A 112 -2.65 -5.33 -8.57
C TYR A 112 -1.73 -4.70 -7.53
N SER A 113 -0.45 -5.04 -7.57
CA SER A 113 0.59 -4.49 -6.71
C SER A 113 1.62 -3.76 -7.55
N TYR A 114 2.15 -2.64 -7.04
CA TYR A 114 3.13 -1.84 -7.75
C TYR A 114 4.16 -1.22 -6.80
N GLN A 115 5.39 -1.05 -7.33
CA GLN A 115 6.50 -0.41 -6.63
C GLN A 115 7.26 0.50 -7.60
N LEU A 116 7.69 1.67 -7.12
CA LEU A 116 8.64 2.52 -7.81
C LEU A 116 10.01 2.39 -7.16
N LEU A 117 11.01 2.06 -7.96
CA LEU A 117 12.41 1.95 -7.54
C LEU A 117 13.20 3.13 -8.12
N ASP A 118 14.15 3.66 -7.35
CA ASP A 118 15.17 4.58 -7.87
C ASP A 118 16.25 3.85 -8.68
N GLU A 119 17.25 4.60 -9.23
CA GLU A 119 18.37 4.03 -9.99
C GLU A 119 19.26 3.11 -9.14
N ALA A 120 19.27 3.26 -7.81
CA ALA A 120 20.00 2.40 -6.89
C ALA A 120 19.22 1.13 -6.51
N GLY A 121 17.95 1.02 -6.92
CA GLY A 121 17.06 -0.09 -6.60
C GLY A 121 16.33 0.04 -5.26
N ASN A 122 16.37 1.21 -4.61
CA ASN A 122 15.61 1.45 -3.39
C ASN A 122 14.14 1.71 -3.74
N VAL A 123 13.22 1.17 -2.93
CA VAL A 123 11.78 1.46 -3.05
C VAL A 123 11.51 2.88 -2.59
N VAL A 124 10.98 3.72 -3.47
CA VAL A 124 10.59 5.11 -3.19
C VAL A 124 9.08 5.28 -3.05
N GLY A 125 8.30 4.31 -3.53
CA GLY A 125 6.85 4.29 -3.39
C GLY A 125 6.29 2.92 -3.74
N GLU A 126 5.17 2.56 -3.11
CA GLU A 126 4.51 1.28 -3.35
C GLU A 126 3.01 1.39 -3.05
N GLY A 127 2.22 0.48 -3.57
CA GLY A 127 0.80 0.40 -3.28
C GLY A 127 0.13 -0.81 -3.91
N SER A 128 -1.13 -1.00 -3.57
CA SER A 128 -1.97 -2.05 -4.15
C SER A 128 -3.37 -1.55 -4.50
N VAL A 129 -4.00 -2.18 -5.48
CA VAL A 129 -5.34 -1.88 -5.97
C VAL A 129 -6.18 -3.15 -5.99
N LEU A 130 -7.39 -3.07 -5.45
CA LEU A 130 -8.44 -4.07 -5.59
C LEU A 130 -9.41 -3.63 -6.69
N PHE A 131 -9.93 -4.57 -7.46
CA PHE A 131 -10.95 -4.29 -8.48
C PHE A 131 -12.38 -4.39 -7.94
N CYS A 132 -12.54 -4.37 -6.62
CA CYS A 132 -13.82 -4.38 -5.92
C CYS A 132 -13.68 -3.69 -4.55
N ALA A 133 -14.81 -3.40 -3.92
CA ALA A 133 -14.78 -2.92 -2.53
C ALA A 133 -14.10 -3.96 -1.62
N PRO A 134 -13.23 -3.54 -0.67
CA PRO A 134 -12.50 -4.47 0.20
C PRO A 134 -13.36 -5.49 0.92
N LYS A 135 -14.60 -5.11 1.32
CA LYS A 135 -15.57 -6.02 1.97
C LYS A 135 -16.03 -7.20 1.09
N HIS A 136 -15.81 -7.12 -0.23
CA HIS A 136 -16.16 -8.17 -1.19
C HIS A 136 -14.95 -8.94 -1.69
N PHE A 137 -13.74 -8.48 -1.40
CA PHE A 137 -12.53 -9.18 -1.81
C PHE A 137 -12.34 -10.46 -0.98
N ARG A 138 -11.96 -11.53 -1.63
CA ARG A 138 -11.75 -12.85 -1.02
C ARG A 138 -10.34 -12.98 -0.46
N PHE A 139 -10.06 -12.24 0.62
CA PHE A 139 -8.76 -12.36 1.29
C PHE A 139 -8.51 -13.79 1.74
N ALA A 140 -7.29 -14.29 1.53
CA ALA A 140 -6.75 -15.45 2.25
C ALA A 140 -6.20 -15.00 3.60
N ASP A 141 -6.02 -15.94 4.54
CA ASP A 141 -5.29 -15.67 5.78
C ASP A 141 -3.84 -15.29 5.43
N PRO A 142 -3.40 -14.07 5.73
CA PRO A 142 -2.02 -13.66 5.45
C PRO A 142 -1.00 -14.27 6.41
N GLU A 143 -1.43 -14.99 7.44
CA GLU A 143 -0.59 -15.52 8.51
C GLU A 143 0.36 -14.44 9.06
N LEU A 144 -0.22 -13.29 9.42
CA LEU A 144 0.52 -12.16 9.97
C LEU A 144 1.13 -12.49 11.33
N ASN A 145 2.38 -12.10 11.50
CA ASN A 145 3.05 -12.11 12.80
C ASN A 145 3.93 -10.89 12.96
N ALA A 146 4.12 -10.43 14.22
CA ALA A 146 5.02 -9.33 14.53
C ALA A 146 5.78 -9.61 15.82
N PHE A 147 7.04 -9.18 15.87
CA PHE A 147 7.88 -9.26 17.05
C PHE A 147 8.91 -8.12 17.07
N VAL A 148 9.34 -7.76 18.27
CA VAL A 148 10.38 -6.74 18.46
C VAL A 148 11.76 -7.38 18.30
N LYS A 149 12.62 -6.74 17.53
CA LYS A 149 14.02 -7.09 17.38
C LYS A 149 14.86 -5.81 17.37
N ASP A 150 15.69 -5.63 18.39
CA ASP A 150 16.46 -4.40 18.60
C ASP A 150 15.53 -3.17 18.62
N ASP A 151 15.79 -2.17 17.79
CA ASP A 151 14.97 -0.97 17.63
C ASP A 151 13.90 -1.08 16.53
N ASP A 152 13.68 -2.28 16.02
CA ASP A 152 12.73 -2.53 14.95
C ASP A 152 11.60 -3.47 15.38
N ILE A 153 10.41 -3.26 14.81
CA ILE A 153 9.34 -4.26 14.79
C ILE A 153 9.43 -4.98 13.45
N ILE A 154 9.62 -6.30 13.52
CA ILE A 154 9.64 -7.16 12.34
C ILE A 154 8.24 -7.71 12.12
N VAL A 155 7.66 -7.39 10.97
CA VAL A 155 6.37 -7.92 10.52
C VAL A 155 6.59 -8.96 9.44
N THR A 156 5.92 -10.10 9.55
CA THR A 156 5.98 -11.17 8.56
C THR A 156 4.58 -11.52 8.06
N ALA A 157 4.45 -11.83 6.79
CA ALA A 157 3.22 -12.34 6.18
C ALA A 157 3.55 -13.43 5.16
N LYS A 158 2.66 -14.41 4.97
CA LYS A 158 2.77 -15.39 3.88
C LYS A 158 1.93 -15.01 2.67
N GLY A 159 0.78 -14.37 2.90
CA GLY A 159 -0.13 -13.91 1.86
C GLY A 159 -0.27 -12.38 1.82
N TYR A 160 -1.21 -11.92 1.00
CA TYR A 160 -1.54 -10.51 0.89
C TYR A 160 -2.22 -9.99 2.16
N ALA A 161 -1.59 -9.00 2.77
CA ALA A 161 -2.13 -8.30 3.92
C ALA A 161 -2.35 -6.83 3.58
N ARG A 162 -3.62 -6.39 3.58
CA ARG A 162 -3.98 -5.00 3.29
C ARG A 162 -4.11 -4.19 4.57
N SER A 163 -3.54 -2.98 4.55
CA SER A 163 -3.59 -2.00 5.64
C SER A 163 -3.15 -2.62 6.98
N VAL A 164 -1.97 -3.19 6.99
CA VAL A 164 -1.38 -3.80 8.18
C VAL A 164 -1.22 -2.76 9.27
N GLU A 165 -1.94 -2.93 10.38
CA GLU A 165 -1.86 -2.10 11.56
C GLU A 165 -0.99 -2.78 12.62
N ILE A 166 0.10 -2.12 13.00
CA ILE A 166 0.94 -2.51 14.12
C ILE A 166 0.42 -1.79 15.37
N GLN A 167 0.08 -2.54 16.40
CA GLN A 167 -0.35 -2.07 17.71
C GLN A 167 0.80 -2.28 18.71
N ALA A 168 1.51 -1.21 19.04
CA ALA A 168 2.72 -1.25 19.86
C ALA A 168 2.64 -0.38 21.14
N GLY A 169 1.47 0.22 21.39
CA GLY A 169 1.24 1.13 22.52
C GLY A 169 0.86 2.54 22.07
N ALA A 170 0.12 3.25 22.93
CA ALA A 170 -0.49 4.53 22.57
C ALA A 170 0.52 5.64 22.28
N ASP A 171 1.69 5.63 22.93
CA ASP A 171 2.70 6.68 22.82
C ASP A 171 3.89 6.27 21.95
N VAL A 172 3.79 5.12 21.30
CA VAL A 172 4.80 4.63 20.34
C VAL A 172 4.58 5.29 18.98
N VAL A 173 5.66 5.80 18.40
CA VAL A 173 5.69 6.32 17.03
C VAL A 173 6.58 5.43 16.20
N LEU A 174 6.05 4.93 15.09
CA LEU A 174 6.72 4.02 14.18
C LEU A 174 7.16 4.74 12.90
N SER A 175 8.18 4.21 12.23
CA SER A 175 8.61 4.74 10.92
C SER A 175 7.56 4.51 9.83
N ASP A 176 6.74 3.47 9.97
CA ASP A 176 5.63 3.14 9.06
C ASP A 176 4.53 2.38 9.80
N ASN A 177 3.29 2.46 9.29
CA ASN A 177 2.14 1.70 9.76
C ASN A 177 1.03 1.74 8.69
N TYR A 178 0.02 0.88 8.78
CA TYR A 178 -1.10 0.82 7.82
C TYR A 178 -0.63 0.63 6.37
N PHE A 179 0.39 -0.17 6.16
CA PHE A 179 0.95 -0.53 4.85
C PHE A 179 0.35 -1.83 4.32
N ASP A 180 0.53 -2.07 3.02
CA ASP A 180 0.18 -3.35 2.40
C ASP A 180 1.43 -4.25 2.33
N MET A 181 1.23 -5.57 2.32
CA MET A 181 2.29 -6.56 2.14
C MET A 181 1.86 -7.62 1.12
N ASP A 182 2.76 -7.95 0.21
CA ASP A 182 2.62 -9.07 -0.73
C ASP A 182 3.29 -10.36 -0.18
N GLY A 183 3.14 -10.59 1.11
CA GLY A 183 3.95 -11.59 1.82
C GLY A 183 5.34 -11.07 2.18
N GLY A 184 6.19 -11.95 2.74
CA GLY A 184 7.58 -11.62 3.08
C GLY A 184 7.76 -10.96 4.45
N VAL A 185 8.77 -10.10 4.56
CA VAL A 185 9.22 -9.48 5.82
C VAL A 185 9.36 -7.99 5.64
N LYS A 186 8.83 -7.20 6.59
CA LYS A 186 9.02 -5.74 6.66
C LYS A 186 9.54 -5.36 8.04
N ALA A 187 10.63 -4.59 8.08
CA ALA A 187 11.16 -3.99 9.30
C ALA A 187 10.61 -2.57 9.44
N VAL A 188 10.09 -2.25 10.61
CA VAL A 188 9.53 -0.95 10.95
C VAL A 188 10.25 -0.41 12.20
N LYS A 189 10.92 0.75 12.06
CA LYS A 189 11.68 1.34 13.16
C LYS A 189 10.76 1.94 14.22
N ILE A 190 11.14 1.77 15.47
CA ILE A 190 10.57 2.48 16.62
C ILE A 190 11.26 3.84 16.69
N LEU A 191 10.52 4.92 16.35
CA LEU A 191 11.05 6.29 16.35
C LEU A 191 10.93 6.96 17.73
N ARG A 192 9.93 6.55 18.52
CA ARG A 192 9.68 7.08 19.87
C ARG A 192 8.90 6.05 20.68
N GLY A 193 9.15 6.02 21.99
CA GLY A 193 8.46 5.15 22.94
C GLY A 193 9.15 3.82 23.15
N SER A 194 8.64 3.04 24.11
CA SER A 194 9.05 1.65 24.36
C SER A 194 7.91 0.70 24.03
N VAL A 195 8.25 -0.46 23.50
CA VAL A 195 7.28 -1.50 23.10
C VAL A 195 7.41 -2.67 24.05
N ASP A 196 6.41 -2.84 24.94
CA ASP A 196 6.35 -3.99 25.84
C ASP A 196 5.67 -5.19 25.18
N ASN A 197 4.64 -4.92 24.38
CA ASN A 197 3.90 -5.91 23.62
C ASN A 197 3.60 -5.37 22.22
N VAL A 198 3.68 -6.23 21.23
CA VAL A 198 3.30 -5.92 19.85
C VAL A 198 2.26 -6.92 19.36
N SER A 199 1.24 -6.40 18.69
CA SER A 199 0.31 -7.19 17.90
C SER A 199 0.12 -6.57 16.53
N VAL A 200 -0.36 -7.35 15.60
CA VAL A 200 -0.57 -6.92 14.22
C VAL A 200 -1.91 -7.45 13.71
N ARG A 201 -2.59 -6.64 12.90
CA ARG A 201 -3.83 -7.02 12.20
C ARG A 201 -3.89 -6.38 10.82
N SER A 202 -4.75 -6.90 9.97
CA SER A 202 -5.02 -6.38 8.63
C SER A 202 -6.52 -6.30 8.35
N VAL A 203 -6.91 -5.91 7.15
CA VAL A 203 -8.33 -5.94 6.72
C VAL A 203 -8.91 -7.36 6.83
N TRP A 204 -8.10 -8.42 6.69
CA TRP A 204 -8.56 -9.80 6.84
C TRP A 204 -9.14 -10.08 8.25
N ASP A 205 -8.58 -9.48 9.29
CA ASP A 205 -8.98 -9.69 10.69
C ASP A 205 -10.29 -8.98 11.08
N ILE A 206 -10.72 -7.99 10.28
CA ILE A 206 -11.87 -7.11 10.60
C ILE A 206 -13.01 -7.19 9.57
N ARG A 207 -12.95 -8.12 8.64
CA ARG A 207 -13.96 -8.35 7.60
C ARG A 207 -15.18 -9.14 8.11
#